data_f498be0bc68745854a72d96fc3b0d77f
#
_entry.id   f498be0bc68745854a72d96fc3b0d77f
#
_cell.length_a   1.000
_cell.length_b   1.000
_cell.length_c   1.000
_cell.angle_alpha   90.00
_cell.angle_beta   90.00
_cell.angle_gamma   90.00
#
_symmetry.space_group_name_H-M   'P 1'
#
loop_
_entity.id
_entity.type
_entity.pdbx_description
1 polymer ?
#
loop_
_entity_poly.entity_id
_entity_poly.type
_entity_poly.pdbx_seq_one_letter_code
_entity_poly.pdbx_strand_id
1 'polypeptide(L)'
;MNTPDSPALRTALAYYHAWTSHDLDKAMSYIADDIVCDAPAGRLEGAVAYQGFMGPFVRILTGSTLIAAFGDDTTALIMYDTETVPVTSAPGAECLSVSDGKITYSRFIFDRTPFDAARQAAT
;
A
#
# COMPACT_ATOMS: atom_id res chain seq x y z
N MET A 1 5.97 8.01 19.64
CA MET A 1 4.56 8.11 20.03
C MET A 1 3.69 8.36 18.83
N ASN A 2 2.54 7.72 18.81
CA ASN A 2 1.59 7.83 17.71
C ASN A 2 0.65 9.03 17.92
N THR A 3 0.61 9.98 16.97
CA THR A 3 -0.36 11.07 16.98
C THR A 3 -0.89 11.29 15.56
N PRO A 4 -2.15 11.80 15.42
CA PRO A 4 -2.68 12.14 14.09
C PRO A 4 -1.88 13.21 13.37
N ASP A 5 -1.05 13.97 14.11
CA ASP A 5 -0.27 15.08 13.54
C ASP A 5 1.14 14.65 13.11
N SER A 6 1.50 13.38 13.30
CA SER A 6 2.80 12.87 12.84
C SER A 6 2.91 13.02 11.32
N PRO A 7 3.98 13.64 10.81
CA PRO A 7 4.10 13.84 9.35
C PRO A 7 4.04 12.55 8.54
N ALA A 8 4.73 11.49 8.99
CA ALA A 8 4.70 10.23 8.26
C ALA A 8 3.32 9.59 8.31
N LEU A 9 2.65 9.65 9.45
CA LEU A 9 1.31 9.07 9.56
C LEU A 9 0.31 9.81 8.67
N ARG A 10 0.37 11.15 8.61
CA ARG A 10 -0.51 11.91 7.72
C ARG A 10 -0.32 11.51 6.26
N THR A 11 0.92 11.40 5.83
CA THR A 11 1.22 10.99 4.45
C THR A 11 0.72 9.57 4.17
N ALA A 12 0.98 8.65 5.10
CA ALA A 12 0.54 7.25 4.94
C ALA A 12 -0.97 7.14 4.85
N LEU A 13 -1.71 7.87 5.70
CA LEU A 13 -3.17 7.83 5.69
C LEU A 13 -3.74 8.50 4.43
N ALA A 14 -3.15 9.61 3.98
CA ALA A 14 -3.58 10.25 2.74
C ALA A 14 -3.37 9.32 1.54
N TYR A 15 -2.23 8.64 1.50
CA TYR A 15 -1.93 7.64 0.48
C TYR A 15 -2.93 6.48 0.53
N TYR A 16 -3.17 5.92 1.71
CA TYR A 16 -4.13 4.82 1.90
C TYR A 16 -5.53 5.22 1.43
N HIS A 17 -6.02 6.38 1.85
CA HIS A 17 -7.35 6.84 1.44
C HIS A 17 -7.45 7.07 -0.06
N ALA A 18 -6.37 7.52 -0.70
CA ALA A 18 -6.36 7.72 -2.15
C ALA A 18 -6.51 6.40 -2.90
N TRP A 19 -5.67 5.39 -2.60
CA TRP A 19 -5.76 4.14 -3.36
C TRP A 19 -7.02 3.32 -3.01
N THR A 20 -7.52 3.41 -1.78
CA THR A 20 -8.77 2.73 -1.43
C THR A 20 -10.00 3.40 -2.02
N SER A 21 -9.87 4.65 -2.47
CA SER A 21 -10.92 5.37 -3.20
C SER A 21 -10.76 5.24 -4.71
N HIS A 22 -9.87 4.37 -5.18
CA HIS A 22 -9.57 4.15 -6.60
C HIS A 22 -8.97 5.38 -7.29
N ASP A 23 -8.31 6.26 -6.55
CA ASP A 23 -7.62 7.42 -7.10
C ASP A 23 -6.11 7.15 -7.13
N LEU A 24 -5.70 6.35 -8.12
CA LEU A 24 -4.30 5.94 -8.25
C LEU A 24 -3.38 7.13 -8.49
N ASP A 25 -3.80 8.09 -9.31
CA ASP A 25 -2.98 9.27 -9.60
C ASP A 25 -2.69 10.05 -8.32
N LYS A 26 -3.71 10.24 -7.49
CA LYS A 26 -3.51 10.93 -6.21
C LYS A 26 -2.61 10.11 -5.28
N ALA A 27 -2.82 8.80 -5.23
CA ALA A 27 -1.96 7.92 -4.43
C ALA A 27 -0.51 8.05 -4.85
N MET A 28 -0.24 8.04 -6.16
CA MET A 28 1.12 8.17 -6.68
C MET A 28 1.74 9.53 -6.38
N SER A 29 0.92 10.57 -6.14
CA SER A 29 1.45 11.87 -5.77
C SER A 29 2.16 11.88 -4.42
N TYR A 30 1.94 10.87 -3.60
CA TYR A 30 2.63 10.70 -2.31
C TYR A 30 3.86 9.79 -2.40
N ILE A 31 4.20 9.32 -3.60
CA ILE A 31 5.30 8.36 -3.81
C ILE A 31 6.51 9.09 -4.39
N ALA A 32 7.66 8.90 -3.76
CA ALA A 32 8.92 9.44 -4.28
C ALA A 32 9.29 8.75 -5.60
N ASP A 33 9.93 9.49 -6.52
CA ASP A 33 10.33 8.94 -7.81
C ASP A 33 11.27 7.75 -7.67
N ASP A 34 12.08 7.74 -6.62
CA ASP A 34 13.08 6.70 -6.36
C ASP A 34 12.66 5.74 -5.25
N ILE A 35 11.37 5.58 -5.01
CA ILE A 35 10.87 4.65 -3.98
C ILE A 35 11.47 3.26 -4.14
N VAL A 36 11.72 2.62 -3.00
CA VAL A 36 12.04 1.19 -2.96
C VAL A 36 10.94 0.50 -2.17
N CYS A 37 10.40 -0.58 -2.71
CA CYS A 37 9.35 -1.36 -2.06
C CYS A 37 9.78 -2.81 -1.97
N ASP A 38 9.85 -3.34 -0.76
CA ASP A 38 10.06 -4.77 -0.54
C ASP A 38 8.69 -5.43 -0.33
N ALA A 39 8.23 -6.14 -1.33
CA ALA A 39 6.95 -6.85 -1.32
C ALA A 39 7.19 -8.36 -1.27
N PRO A 40 6.15 -9.17 -0.98
CA PRO A 40 6.34 -10.62 -0.89
C PRO A 40 6.93 -11.26 -2.16
N ALA A 41 6.65 -10.69 -3.33
CA ALA A 41 7.16 -11.23 -4.59
C ALA A 41 8.59 -10.76 -4.91
N GLY A 42 9.09 -9.76 -4.20
CA GLY A 42 10.43 -9.23 -4.44
C GLY A 42 10.49 -7.73 -4.34
N ARG A 43 11.65 -7.16 -4.68
CA ARG A 43 11.90 -5.73 -4.56
C ARG A 43 11.49 -4.99 -5.83
N LEU A 44 10.78 -3.88 -5.64
CA LEU A 44 10.43 -2.93 -6.70
C LEU A 44 11.26 -1.66 -6.49
N GLU A 45 11.82 -1.13 -7.56
CA GLU A 45 12.62 0.10 -7.51
C GLU A 45 12.05 1.12 -8.47
N GLY A 46 11.74 2.30 -7.93
CA GLY A 46 11.22 3.41 -8.69
C GLY A 46 9.70 3.49 -8.73
N ALA A 47 9.19 4.71 -8.92
CA ALA A 47 7.75 4.97 -8.91
C ALA A 47 7.02 4.25 -10.04
N VAL A 48 7.66 4.09 -11.21
CA VAL A 48 7.03 3.41 -12.35
C VAL A 48 6.77 1.94 -12.02
N ALA A 49 7.76 1.25 -11.45
CA ALA A 49 7.60 -0.14 -11.04
C ALA A 49 6.55 -0.29 -9.95
N TYR A 50 6.55 0.64 -9.00
CA TYR A 50 5.59 0.65 -7.90
C TYR A 50 4.16 0.83 -8.43
N GLN A 51 3.95 1.76 -9.36
CA GLN A 51 2.64 1.97 -9.98
C GLN A 51 2.18 0.74 -10.75
N GLY A 52 3.11 0.07 -11.44
CA GLY A 52 2.81 -1.17 -12.15
C GLY A 52 2.36 -2.29 -11.23
N PHE A 53 2.81 -2.28 -9.97
CA PHE A 53 2.38 -3.22 -8.95
C PHE A 53 1.01 -2.82 -8.36
N MET A 54 0.83 -1.54 -8.02
CA MET A 54 -0.39 -1.07 -7.36
C MET A 54 -1.59 -0.97 -8.29
N GLY A 55 -1.37 -0.61 -9.55
CA GLY A 55 -2.46 -0.38 -10.50
C GLY A 55 -3.42 -1.55 -10.64
N PRO A 56 -2.92 -2.76 -10.95
CA PRO A 56 -3.79 -3.94 -11.05
C PRO A 56 -4.55 -4.23 -9.77
N PHE A 57 -3.90 -4.07 -8.61
CA PHE A 57 -4.54 -4.31 -7.31
C PHE A 57 -5.69 -3.33 -7.07
N VAL A 58 -5.46 -2.05 -7.34
CA VAL A 58 -6.50 -1.02 -7.16
C VAL A 58 -7.71 -1.31 -8.05
N ARG A 59 -7.48 -1.83 -9.26
CA ARG A 59 -8.59 -2.15 -10.17
C ARG A 59 -9.49 -3.27 -9.66
N ILE A 60 -8.94 -4.25 -8.93
CA ILE A 60 -9.75 -5.37 -8.42
C ILE A 60 -10.29 -5.12 -7.02
N LEU A 61 -9.92 -4.01 -6.40
CA LEU A 61 -10.33 -3.68 -5.03
C LEU A 61 -11.81 -3.33 -4.99
N THR A 62 -12.57 -3.99 -4.10
CA THR A 62 -14.00 -3.73 -3.90
C THR A 62 -14.31 -3.15 -2.52
N GLY A 63 -13.39 -3.26 -1.57
CA GLY A 63 -13.60 -2.70 -0.25
C GLY A 63 -12.34 -2.74 0.59
N SER A 64 -12.32 -1.93 1.64
CA SER A 64 -11.17 -1.83 2.53
C SER A 64 -11.63 -1.36 3.91
N THR A 65 -10.96 -1.86 4.95
CA THR A 65 -11.18 -1.43 6.34
C THR A 65 -9.81 -1.22 6.98
N LEU A 66 -9.55 0.00 7.43
CA LEU A 66 -8.32 0.29 8.18
C LEU A 66 -8.45 -0.28 9.59
N ILE A 67 -7.52 -1.15 9.98
CA ILE A 67 -7.53 -1.80 11.30
C ILE A 67 -6.76 -0.95 12.30
N ALA A 68 -5.54 -0.52 11.94
CA ALA A 68 -4.69 0.25 12.83
C ALA A 68 -3.69 1.08 12.02
N ALA A 69 -3.32 2.23 12.57
CA ALA A 69 -2.33 3.10 11.97
C ALA A 69 -1.55 3.81 13.07
N PHE A 70 -0.22 3.75 12.99
CA PHE A 70 0.69 4.35 13.95
C PHE A 70 1.84 5.00 13.19
N GLY A 71 2.40 6.06 13.76
CA GLY A 71 3.54 6.68 13.09
C GLY A 71 4.16 7.80 13.89
N ASP A 72 5.32 8.25 13.41
CA ASP A 72 6.07 9.36 13.98
C ASP A 72 6.48 10.31 12.84
N ASP A 73 7.58 11.04 13.00
CA ASP A 73 8.01 12.01 12.01
C ASP A 73 8.47 11.39 10.69
N THR A 74 9.01 10.16 10.74
CA THR A 74 9.67 9.55 9.58
C THR A 74 9.11 8.20 9.17
N THR A 75 8.37 7.52 10.06
CA THR A 75 7.92 6.15 9.81
C THR A 75 6.44 6.01 10.16
N ALA A 76 5.71 5.28 9.34
CA ALA A 76 4.32 4.93 9.63
C ALA A 76 4.10 3.44 9.39
N LEU A 77 3.23 2.87 10.20
CA LEU A 77 2.82 1.48 10.07
C LEU A 77 1.30 1.46 9.96
N ILE A 78 0.78 0.86 8.90
CA ILE A 78 -0.66 0.72 8.71
C ILE A 78 -1.01 -0.73 8.47
N MET A 79 -2.16 -1.14 9.00
CA MET A 79 -2.69 -2.48 8.81
C MET A 79 -4.15 -2.39 8.42
N TYR A 80 -4.56 -3.18 7.44
CA TYR A 80 -5.90 -3.08 6.89
C TYR A 80 -6.37 -4.43 6.34
N ASP A 81 -7.70 -4.56 6.23
CA ASP A 81 -8.31 -5.62 5.45
C ASP A 81 -8.69 -5.07 4.09
N THR A 82 -8.57 -5.88 3.05
CA THR A 82 -9.09 -5.54 1.74
C THR A 82 -9.98 -6.65 1.21
N GLU A 83 -10.92 -6.25 0.36
CA GLU A 83 -11.77 -7.16 -0.40
C GLU A 83 -11.49 -6.89 -1.87
N THR A 84 -11.26 -7.97 -2.61
CA THR A 84 -10.98 -7.87 -4.05
C THR A 84 -11.79 -8.92 -4.80
N VAL A 85 -11.74 -8.86 -6.12
CA VAL A 85 -12.29 -9.92 -6.97
C VAL A 85 -11.11 -10.54 -7.71
N PRO A 86 -10.86 -11.85 -7.57
CA PRO A 86 -11.66 -12.90 -6.94
C PRO A 86 -11.31 -13.20 -5.47
N VAL A 87 -10.35 -12.49 -4.87
CA VAL A 87 -9.90 -12.79 -3.50
C VAL A 87 -10.66 -11.89 -2.53
N THR A 88 -11.65 -12.48 -1.82
CA THR A 88 -12.58 -11.70 -1.00
C THR A 88 -12.02 -11.30 0.36
N SER A 89 -10.90 -11.86 0.78
CA SER A 89 -10.26 -11.48 2.04
C SER A 89 -8.75 -11.42 1.83
N ALA A 90 -8.21 -10.20 1.86
CA ALA A 90 -6.80 -9.98 1.60
C ALA A 90 -6.24 -8.93 2.58
N PRO A 91 -5.95 -9.36 3.83
CA PRO A 91 -5.33 -8.44 4.79
C PRO A 91 -3.91 -8.08 4.37
N GLY A 92 -3.49 -6.87 4.74
CA GLY A 92 -2.16 -6.39 4.43
C GLY A 92 -1.65 -5.43 5.49
N ALA A 93 -0.34 -5.25 5.49
CA ALA A 93 0.32 -4.30 6.36
C ALA A 93 1.48 -3.66 5.61
N GLU A 94 1.74 -2.39 5.90
CA GLU A 94 2.83 -1.65 5.28
C GLU A 94 3.58 -0.86 6.32
N CYS A 95 4.91 -0.94 6.26
CA CYS A 95 5.80 -0.09 7.03
C CYS A 95 6.44 0.90 6.05
N LEU A 96 6.15 2.18 6.24
CA LEU A 96 6.47 3.22 5.27
C LEU A 96 7.47 4.20 5.86
N SER A 97 8.53 4.51 5.11
CA SER A 97 9.42 5.62 5.44
C SER A 97 9.01 6.83 4.61
N VAL A 98 8.92 7.98 5.25
CA VAL A 98 8.43 9.21 4.62
C VAL A 98 9.44 10.33 4.82
N SER A 99 9.70 11.08 3.76
CA SER A 99 10.57 12.26 3.78
C SER A 99 9.95 13.33 2.91
N ASP A 100 9.80 14.53 3.45
CA ASP A 100 9.24 15.69 2.74
C ASP A 100 7.89 15.40 2.09
N GLY A 101 7.02 14.68 2.81
CA GLY A 101 5.69 14.36 2.34
C GLY A 101 5.63 13.29 1.27
N LYS A 102 6.74 12.58 1.03
CA LYS A 102 6.81 11.52 0.04
C LYS A 102 7.22 10.20 0.70
N ILE A 103 6.60 9.12 0.27
CA ILE A 103 6.96 7.77 0.70
C ILE A 103 8.19 7.35 -0.10
N THR A 104 9.30 7.12 0.61
CA THR A 104 10.58 6.76 -0.01
C THR A 104 10.88 5.28 0.08
N TYR A 105 10.27 4.58 1.02
CA TYR A 105 10.44 3.15 1.22
C TYR A 105 9.15 2.54 1.73
N SER A 106 8.84 1.33 1.27
CA SER A 106 7.70 0.54 1.76
C SER A 106 8.13 -0.91 1.96
N ARG A 107 7.85 -1.46 3.13
CA ARG A 107 7.85 -2.89 3.34
C ARG A 107 6.39 -3.33 3.37
N PHE A 108 5.95 -4.05 2.35
CA PHE A 108 4.57 -4.46 2.18
C PHE A 108 4.45 -5.96 2.43
N ILE A 109 3.53 -6.34 3.29
CA ILE A 109 3.30 -7.74 3.67
C ILE A 109 1.85 -8.10 3.37
N PHE A 110 1.65 -9.16 2.61
CA PHE A 110 0.34 -9.78 2.40
C PHE A 110 0.53 -11.23 2.00
N ASP A 111 -0.51 -12.03 2.12
CA ASP A 111 -0.47 -13.43 1.71
C ASP A 111 -0.73 -13.55 0.21
N ARG A 112 0.25 -14.03 -0.53
CA ARG A 112 0.15 -14.23 -1.98
C ARG A 112 -0.66 -15.47 -2.36
N THR A 113 -0.80 -16.41 -1.44
CA THR A 113 -1.36 -17.74 -1.74
C THR A 113 -2.74 -17.68 -2.39
N PRO A 114 -3.72 -16.92 -1.86
CA PRO A 114 -5.03 -16.85 -2.51
C PRO A 114 -5.00 -16.18 -3.88
N PHE A 115 -4.10 -15.19 -4.09
CA PHE A 115 -3.96 -14.55 -5.40
C PHE A 115 -3.34 -15.50 -6.42
N ASP A 116 -2.31 -16.25 -6.01
CA ASP A 116 -1.67 -17.24 -6.89
C ASP A 116 -2.64 -18.35 -7.25
N ALA A 117 -3.43 -18.84 -6.29
CA ALA A 117 -4.44 -19.85 -6.53
C ALA A 117 -5.51 -19.37 -7.51
N ALA A 118 -5.95 -18.10 -7.37
CA ALA A 118 -6.94 -17.51 -8.27
C ALA A 118 -6.40 -17.41 -9.71
N ARG A 119 -5.12 -17.03 -9.88
CA ARG A 119 -4.51 -16.96 -11.21
C ARG A 119 -4.40 -18.34 -11.83
N GLN A 120 -4.03 -19.36 -11.06
CA GLN A 120 -3.95 -20.74 -11.56
C GLN A 120 -5.32 -21.28 -11.95
N ALA A 121 -6.35 -20.97 -11.17
CA ALA A 121 -7.72 -21.39 -11.47
C ALA A 121 -8.25 -20.74 -12.75
N ALA A 122 -7.77 -19.52 -13.08
CA ALA A 122 -8.20 -18.78 -14.27
C ALA A 122 -7.57 -19.30 -15.56
N THR A 123 -6.50 -20.09 -15.47
CA THR A 123 -5.84 -20.66 -16.64
C THR A 123 -6.32 -22.08 -16.90
#